data_18ee0c38156a9d06d764b915c2ade70a
#
_entry.id   18ee0c38156a9d06d764b915c2ade70a
#
_cell.length_a   1.000
_cell.length_b   1.000
_cell.length_c   1.000
_cell.angle_alpha   90.00
_cell.angle_beta   90.00
_cell.angle_gamma   90.00
#
_symmetry.space_group_name_H-M   'P 1'
#
loop_
_entity.id
_entity.type
_entity.pdbx_description
1 polymer ?
#
loop_
_entity_poly.entity_id
_entity_poly.type
_entity_poly.pdbx_seq_one_letter_code
_entity_poly.pdbx_strand_id
1 'polypeptide(L)'
;ADESDEGAVTYKLRKFTDIDGVNAILDSIPETCKSITKTERSLEDLRGILDRYQEQPHLLDPYLELFTSKLLCIAQDLTSDQKISSQAFKYLYLFTKVRGSKYIVRLFPHEVQDVEKVLMLLNKQNPSDHDSWEARYILLLWLSIVCMVPFDMTRFDGDLSKTSEQKPITERILDIAKVYLNVVDKCRDAAALVIAKFVTRPDVKTNYLPAFLEWSLEYLSTIDTKTQSGTNTMTGIFSALALLFKHGKRADLIPYARTVREKVESCNILIINNSLLRKLYVKLIQRLALTFLKPRLAAWRYKRGTRSLAHNLTAQTNTATVTAKQESQDIEDTDEDFDVPEDIEEIIETLLVGLKEIDTIVRWSAAKGIGRITGRLPKELADEIVGAVLDLFSFQETDGAWHGGCLALAELGRRGLLLPQRLSEVVPVVLKALLYDERKGAISVGSNVRDAACYVCWSFARAYDPVE
;
A
#
# COMPACT_ATOMS: atom_id res chain seq x y z
N ALA A 1 -11.25 -0.07 52.43
CA ALA A 1 -10.65 -1.03 51.51
C ALA A 1 -10.65 -0.34 50.16
N ASP A 2 -9.51 0.26 49.81
CA ASP A 2 -9.26 0.88 48.52
C ASP A 2 -8.99 -0.21 47.48
N GLU A 3 -9.88 -0.37 46.54
CA GLU A 3 -9.57 -1.03 45.26
C GLU A 3 -8.90 0.00 44.35
N SER A 4 -7.59 -0.09 44.28
CA SER A 4 -6.78 0.70 43.39
C SER A 4 -7.08 0.27 41.93
N ASP A 5 -7.62 1.20 41.19
CA ASP A 5 -7.76 1.20 39.74
C ASP A 5 -6.36 1.08 39.11
N GLU A 6 -5.91 -0.15 38.81
CA GLU A 6 -4.71 -0.41 37.99
C GLU A 6 -5.04 -0.10 36.52
N GLY A 7 -5.13 1.19 36.21
CA GLY A 7 -5.11 1.68 34.87
C GLY A 7 -3.84 1.17 34.16
N ALA A 8 -3.99 0.37 33.11
CA ALA A 8 -2.92 -0.16 32.33
C ALA A 8 -2.01 0.99 31.85
N VAL A 9 -0.93 1.24 32.58
CA VAL A 9 0.11 2.18 32.18
C VAL A 9 0.83 1.55 30.99
N THR A 10 0.48 1.98 29.80
CA THR A 10 1.20 1.62 28.58
C THR A 10 2.61 2.20 28.69
N TYR A 11 3.56 1.40 29.13
CA TYR A 11 4.96 1.79 29.19
C TYR A 11 5.48 2.02 27.77
N LYS A 12 5.53 3.28 27.32
CA LYS A 12 6.22 3.64 26.09
C LYS A 12 7.69 3.33 26.26
N LEU A 13 8.17 2.33 25.56
CA LEU A 13 9.59 2.01 25.50
C LEU A 13 10.34 3.22 24.93
N ARG A 14 11.46 3.59 25.56
CA ARG A 14 12.26 4.74 25.15
C ARG A 14 13.42 4.35 24.20
N LYS A 15 13.85 3.11 24.27
CA LYS A 15 14.96 2.56 23.48
C LYS A 15 14.80 1.07 23.28
N PHE A 16 15.50 0.52 22.30
CA PHE A 16 15.64 -0.91 22.13
C PHE A 16 16.68 -1.45 23.13
N THR A 17 16.26 -2.36 24.02
CA THR A 17 17.10 -2.91 25.12
C THR A 17 17.55 -4.33 24.88
N ASP A 18 16.94 -5.05 23.92
CA ASP A 18 17.13 -6.48 23.73
C ASP A 18 18.22 -6.83 22.69
N ILE A 19 19.19 -5.93 22.50
CA ILE A 19 20.25 -6.06 21.48
C ILE A 19 21.05 -7.36 21.67
N ASP A 20 21.50 -7.62 22.89
CA ASP A 20 22.31 -8.79 23.23
C ASP A 20 21.52 -10.08 23.04
N GLY A 21 20.23 -10.08 23.43
CA GLY A 21 19.33 -11.20 23.22
C GLY A 21 19.12 -11.52 21.74
N VAL A 22 18.89 -10.51 20.90
CA VAL A 22 18.77 -10.69 19.45
C VAL A 22 20.09 -11.20 18.86
N ASN A 23 21.23 -10.59 19.20
CA ASN A 23 22.53 -11.05 18.72
C ASN A 23 22.80 -12.51 19.08
N ALA A 24 22.53 -12.90 20.33
CA ALA A 24 22.71 -14.31 20.78
C ALA A 24 21.82 -15.28 19.97
N ILE A 25 20.59 -14.90 19.65
CA ILE A 25 19.69 -15.69 18.80
C ILE A 25 20.27 -15.81 17.39
N LEU A 26 20.72 -14.71 16.77
CA LEU A 26 21.29 -14.73 15.42
C LEU A 26 22.60 -15.54 15.35
N ASP A 27 23.45 -15.45 16.36
CA ASP A 27 24.71 -16.21 16.42
C ASP A 27 24.48 -17.70 16.63
N SER A 28 23.38 -18.07 17.27
CA SER A 28 23.06 -19.48 17.57
C SER A 28 22.41 -20.23 16.39
N ILE A 29 22.12 -19.58 15.25
CA ILE A 29 21.44 -20.21 14.10
C ILE A 29 22.10 -21.55 13.69
N PRO A 30 23.43 -21.66 13.49
CA PRO A 30 24.04 -22.93 13.07
C PRO A 30 23.85 -24.07 14.07
N GLU A 31 23.79 -23.75 15.36
CA GLU A 31 23.59 -24.74 16.43
C GLU A 31 22.12 -25.11 16.62
N THR A 32 21.24 -24.12 16.55
CA THR A 32 19.79 -24.33 16.74
C THR A 32 19.19 -25.14 15.59
N CYS A 33 19.64 -24.94 14.34
CA CYS A 33 19.18 -25.68 13.16
C CYS A 33 19.47 -27.17 13.18
N LYS A 34 20.32 -27.67 14.11
CA LYS A 34 20.56 -29.10 14.31
C LYS A 34 19.33 -29.83 14.93
N SER A 35 18.39 -29.12 15.51
CA SER A 35 17.19 -29.68 16.13
C SER A 35 15.95 -28.85 15.82
N ILE A 36 14.91 -29.49 15.29
CA ILE A 36 13.64 -28.83 14.92
C ILE A 36 13.07 -28.07 16.12
N THR A 37 13.00 -28.69 17.28
CA THR A 37 12.46 -28.08 18.52
C THR A 37 13.25 -26.83 18.94
N LYS A 38 14.58 -26.85 18.81
CA LYS A 38 15.42 -25.67 19.09
C LYS A 38 15.21 -24.57 18.07
N THR A 39 15.05 -24.92 16.80
CA THR A 39 14.77 -23.99 15.71
C THR A 39 13.45 -23.25 15.94
N GLU A 40 12.38 -23.99 16.26
CA GLU A 40 11.06 -23.41 16.52
C GLU A 40 11.08 -22.52 17.77
N ARG A 41 11.71 -22.98 18.84
CA ARG A 41 11.86 -22.20 20.08
C ARG A 41 12.60 -20.88 19.82
N SER A 42 13.72 -20.94 19.13
CA SER A 42 14.51 -19.74 18.80
C SER A 42 13.72 -18.75 17.92
N LEU A 43 12.86 -19.26 17.03
CA LEU A 43 11.97 -18.42 16.21
C LEU A 43 10.91 -17.72 17.09
N GLU A 44 10.31 -18.43 18.04
CA GLU A 44 9.33 -17.86 18.98
C GLU A 44 9.99 -16.87 19.95
N ASP A 45 11.19 -17.15 20.43
CA ASP A 45 11.95 -16.24 21.29
C ASP A 45 12.21 -14.90 20.56
N LEU A 46 12.65 -14.95 19.30
CA LEU A 46 12.83 -13.74 18.49
C LEU A 46 11.49 -13.01 18.24
N ARG A 47 10.43 -13.76 17.93
CA ARG A 47 9.09 -13.19 17.75
C ARG A 47 8.63 -12.46 19.02
N GLY A 48 8.76 -13.09 20.18
CA GLY A 48 8.39 -12.50 21.47
C GLY A 48 9.16 -11.22 21.79
N ILE A 49 10.45 -11.16 21.43
CA ILE A 49 11.23 -9.92 21.55
C ILE A 49 10.65 -8.84 20.63
N LEU A 50 10.46 -9.13 19.34
CA LEU A 50 10.04 -8.15 18.35
C LEU A 50 8.60 -7.66 18.55
N ASP A 51 7.70 -8.51 19.04
CA ASP A 51 6.29 -8.15 19.29
C ASP A 51 6.17 -7.04 20.35
N ARG A 52 7.10 -6.95 21.29
CA ARG A 52 7.15 -5.84 22.28
C ARG A 52 7.38 -4.47 21.63
N TYR A 53 7.98 -4.44 20.45
CA TYR A 53 8.30 -3.21 19.71
C TYR A 53 7.34 -2.93 18.56
N GLN A 54 6.27 -3.70 18.39
CA GLN A 54 5.35 -3.58 17.26
C GLN A 54 4.65 -2.21 17.19
N GLU A 55 4.36 -1.59 18.32
CA GLU A 55 3.79 -0.24 18.37
C GLU A 55 4.82 0.87 18.10
N GLN A 56 6.09 0.62 18.38
CA GLN A 56 7.19 1.57 18.23
C GLN A 56 8.36 0.96 17.46
N PRO A 57 8.14 0.47 16.22
CA PRO A 57 9.14 -0.29 15.46
C PRO A 57 10.37 0.53 15.06
N HIS A 58 10.28 1.86 15.10
CA HIS A 58 11.41 2.76 14.82
C HIS A 58 12.54 2.65 15.86
N LEU A 59 12.28 2.12 17.06
CA LEU A 59 13.31 1.88 18.05
C LEU A 59 14.35 0.82 17.61
N LEU A 60 13.99 -0.02 16.64
CA LEU A 60 14.87 -1.01 16.03
C LEU A 60 15.84 -0.39 15.01
N ASP A 61 15.51 0.77 14.44
CA ASP A 61 16.21 1.35 13.27
C ASP A 61 17.73 1.43 13.41
N PRO A 62 18.32 1.83 14.57
CA PRO A 62 19.78 1.92 14.71
C PRO A 62 20.52 0.59 14.57
N TYR A 63 19.82 -0.54 14.74
CA TYR A 63 20.42 -1.89 14.77
C TYR A 63 20.04 -2.74 13.56
N LEU A 64 19.02 -2.33 12.80
CA LEU A 64 18.49 -3.15 11.70
C LEU A 64 19.48 -3.38 10.58
N GLU A 65 20.36 -2.43 10.28
CA GLU A 65 21.39 -2.62 9.25
C GLU A 65 22.35 -3.76 9.65
N LEU A 66 22.77 -3.79 10.92
CA LEU A 66 23.65 -4.84 11.45
C LEU A 66 22.94 -6.21 11.38
N PHE A 67 21.72 -6.30 11.90
CA PHE A 67 20.95 -7.55 11.92
C PHE A 67 20.64 -8.06 10.50
N THR A 68 20.23 -7.16 9.61
CA THR A 68 19.92 -7.49 8.22
C THR A 68 21.14 -7.96 7.46
N SER A 69 22.28 -7.28 7.59
CA SER A 69 23.54 -7.67 6.93
C SER A 69 24.02 -9.03 7.40
N LYS A 70 23.96 -9.29 8.70
CA LYS A 70 24.35 -10.57 9.30
C LYS A 70 23.47 -11.73 8.79
N LEU A 71 22.15 -11.54 8.79
CA LEU A 71 21.21 -12.54 8.29
C LEU A 71 21.34 -12.78 6.79
N LEU A 72 21.54 -11.72 5.99
CA LEU A 72 21.76 -11.87 4.55
C LEU A 72 23.06 -12.61 4.25
N CYS A 73 24.11 -12.37 5.02
CA CYS A 73 25.37 -13.13 4.89
C CYS A 73 25.13 -14.63 5.07
N ILE A 74 24.40 -15.03 6.10
CA ILE A 74 24.03 -16.43 6.36
C ILE A 74 23.09 -16.98 5.26
N ALA A 75 22.09 -16.21 4.86
CA ALA A 75 21.07 -16.63 3.89
C ALA A 75 21.63 -16.85 2.47
N GLN A 76 22.69 -16.13 2.11
CA GLN A 76 23.33 -16.19 0.79
C GLN A 76 24.39 -17.28 0.67
N ASP A 77 24.84 -17.85 1.78
CA ASP A 77 25.87 -18.85 1.78
C ASP A 77 25.35 -20.17 1.17
N LEU A 78 25.77 -20.42 -0.07
CA LEU A 78 25.38 -21.60 -0.84
C LEU A 78 26.07 -22.90 -0.36
N THR A 79 27.07 -22.78 0.52
CA THR A 79 27.82 -23.90 1.10
C THR A 79 27.17 -24.38 2.41
N SER A 80 26.35 -23.56 3.04
CA SER A 80 25.65 -23.88 4.27
C SER A 80 24.45 -24.80 4.04
N ASP A 81 24.04 -25.51 5.08
CA ASP A 81 22.83 -26.34 5.08
C ASP A 81 21.61 -25.45 4.73
N GLN A 82 20.75 -25.95 3.85
CA GLN A 82 19.50 -25.27 3.43
C GLN A 82 18.63 -24.87 4.63
N LYS A 83 18.68 -25.62 5.73
CA LYS A 83 17.96 -25.31 6.96
C LYS A 83 18.45 -24.00 7.60
N ILE A 84 19.76 -23.77 7.60
CA ILE A 84 20.38 -22.55 8.13
C ILE A 84 19.96 -21.33 7.31
N SER A 85 20.05 -21.43 5.99
CA SER A 85 19.58 -20.37 5.08
C SER A 85 18.08 -20.09 5.24
N SER A 86 17.27 -21.15 5.32
CA SER A 86 15.81 -21.00 5.54
C SER A 86 15.49 -20.29 6.85
N GLN A 87 16.20 -20.62 7.94
CA GLN A 87 16.01 -19.96 9.23
C GLN A 87 16.40 -18.48 9.20
N ALA A 88 17.49 -18.15 8.51
CA ALA A 88 17.90 -16.76 8.33
C ALA A 88 16.83 -15.95 7.58
N PHE A 89 16.21 -16.53 6.53
CA PHE A 89 15.10 -15.88 5.82
C PHE A 89 13.84 -15.71 6.70
N LYS A 90 13.52 -16.68 7.55
CA LYS A 90 12.40 -16.55 8.51
C LYS A 90 12.64 -15.40 9.49
N TYR A 91 13.87 -15.24 9.96
CA TYR A 91 14.21 -14.10 10.84
C TYR A 91 14.14 -12.75 10.09
N LEU A 92 14.65 -12.67 8.86
CA LEU A 92 14.49 -11.49 8.00
C LEU A 92 13.02 -11.14 7.79
N TYR A 93 12.17 -12.15 7.63
CA TYR A 93 10.74 -11.93 7.51
C TYR A 93 10.13 -11.36 8.80
N LEU A 94 10.53 -11.82 9.99
CA LEU A 94 10.06 -11.27 11.26
C LEU A 94 10.40 -9.78 11.40
N PHE A 95 11.64 -9.38 11.12
CA PHE A 95 12.02 -7.97 11.07
C PHE A 95 11.20 -7.18 10.04
N THR A 96 10.99 -7.78 8.87
CA THR A 96 10.19 -7.16 7.81
C THR A 96 8.71 -7.00 8.22
N LYS A 97 8.16 -7.95 8.95
CA LYS A 97 6.79 -7.90 9.48
C LYS A 97 6.61 -6.76 10.47
N VAL A 98 7.55 -6.58 11.38
CA VAL A 98 7.46 -5.59 12.47
C VAL A 98 7.79 -4.19 11.96
N ARG A 99 8.89 -4.01 11.22
CA ARG A 99 9.32 -2.67 10.77
C ARG A 99 8.67 -2.22 9.46
N GLY A 100 8.22 -3.16 8.67
CA GLY A 100 7.64 -2.92 7.36
C GLY A 100 8.63 -3.09 6.20
N SER A 101 8.16 -3.74 5.14
CA SER A 101 8.96 -4.09 3.96
C SER A 101 9.62 -2.88 3.29
N LYS A 102 8.96 -1.72 3.27
CA LYS A 102 9.49 -0.50 2.66
C LYS A 102 10.77 0.03 3.31
N TYR A 103 10.93 -0.21 4.60
CA TYR A 103 12.12 0.19 5.33
C TYR A 103 13.22 -0.85 5.17
N ILE A 104 12.91 -2.10 5.46
CA ILE A 104 13.88 -3.20 5.44
C ILE A 104 14.52 -3.38 4.06
N VAL A 105 13.76 -3.27 2.98
CA VAL A 105 14.29 -3.46 1.63
C VAL A 105 15.38 -2.46 1.25
N ARG A 106 15.41 -1.29 1.87
CA ARG A 106 16.46 -0.28 1.64
C ARG A 106 17.81 -0.66 2.26
N LEU A 107 17.80 -1.60 3.21
CA LEU A 107 18.99 -2.11 3.88
C LEU A 107 19.61 -3.28 3.10
N PHE A 108 18.92 -3.79 2.08
CA PHE A 108 19.44 -4.90 1.28
C PHE A 108 20.52 -4.38 0.30
N PRO A 109 21.58 -5.16 0.06
CA PRO A 109 22.55 -4.86 -0.98
C PRO A 109 21.85 -4.72 -2.33
N HIS A 110 22.21 -3.70 -3.09
CA HIS A 110 21.59 -3.41 -4.39
C HIS A 110 22.60 -2.94 -5.43
N GLU A 111 23.74 -3.63 -5.45
CA GLU A 111 24.76 -3.44 -6.45
C GLU A 111 24.47 -4.27 -7.71
N VAL A 112 25.18 -3.98 -8.78
CA VAL A 112 25.03 -4.65 -10.08
C VAL A 112 25.20 -6.17 -9.96
N GLN A 113 26.19 -6.62 -9.20
CA GLN A 113 26.48 -8.03 -8.97
C GLN A 113 25.39 -8.79 -8.21
N ASP A 114 24.52 -8.09 -7.49
CA ASP A 114 23.47 -8.72 -6.71
C ASP A 114 22.30 -9.20 -7.59
N VAL A 115 22.13 -8.66 -8.80
CA VAL A 115 21.04 -9.03 -9.71
C VAL A 115 21.06 -10.53 -10.03
N GLU A 116 22.18 -11.00 -10.58
CA GLU A 116 22.32 -12.41 -10.98
C GLU A 116 22.30 -13.33 -9.75
N LYS A 117 22.87 -12.90 -8.64
CA LYS A 117 22.87 -13.63 -7.38
C LYS A 117 21.47 -13.87 -6.85
N VAL A 118 20.64 -12.84 -6.81
CA VAL A 118 19.25 -12.95 -6.34
C VAL A 118 18.42 -13.83 -7.27
N LEU A 119 18.60 -13.70 -8.59
CA LEU A 119 17.94 -14.58 -9.57
C LEU A 119 18.35 -16.04 -9.39
N MET A 120 19.63 -16.31 -9.16
CA MET A 120 20.11 -17.66 -8.91
C MET A 120 19.50 -18.25 -7.63
N LEU A 121 19.41 -17.48 -6.55
CA LEU A 121 18.78 -17.90 -5.31
C LEU A 121 17.29 -18.17 -5.49
N LEU A 122 16.57 -17.32 -6.26
CA LEU A 122 15.15 -17.53 -6.57
C LEU A 122 14.90 -18.76 -7.43
N ASN A 123 15.73 -19.03 -8.42
CA ASN A 123 15.64 -20.21 -9.28
C ASN A 123 15.81 -21.52 -8.52
N LYS A 124 16.52 -21.51 -7.39
CA LYS A 124 16.66 -22.68 -6.50
C LYS A 124 15.43 -22.94 -5.64
N GLN A 125 14.51 -21.97 -5.53
CA GLN A 125 13.32 -22.11 -4.71
C GLN A 125 12.23 -22.90 -5.46
N ASN A 126 11.46 -23.69 -4.71
CA ASN A 126 10.25 -24.34 -5.22
C ASN A 126 9.02 -23.47 -4.94
N PRO A 127 8.33 -22.93 -5.95
CA PRO A 127 7.14 -22.08 -5.74
C PRO A 127 5.99 -22.78 -4.99
N SER A 128 5.94 -24.12 -5.04
CA SER A 128 4.88 -24.92 -4.41
C SER A 128 5.19 -25.33 -2.97
N ASP A 129 6.36 -25.01 -2.46
CA ASP A 129 6.73 -25.32 -1.07
C ASP A 129 6.15 -24.29 -0.11
N HIS A 130 5.15 -24.69 0.69
CA HIS A 130 4.50 -23.79 1.63
C HIS A 130 5.34 -23.50 2.89
N ASP A 131 6.33 -24.33 3.21
CA ASP A 131 7.10 -24.22 4.46
C ASP A 131 8.26 -23.23 4.36
N SER A 132 8.67 -22.85 3.14
CA SER A 132 9.79 -21.93 2.88
C SER A 132 9.40 -20.65 2.14
N TRP A 133 8.13 -20.25 2.22
CA TRP A 133 7.63 -19.06 1.51
C TRP A 133 8.31 -17.75 1.97
N GLU A 134 8.78 -17.67 3.20
CA GLU A 134 9.48 -16.48 3.71
C GLU A 134 10.75 -16.19 2.93
N ALA A 135 11.49 -17.25 2.53
CA ALA A 135 12.68 -17.10 1.69
C ALA A 135 12.34 -16.47 0.34
N ARG A 136 11.29 -16.98 -0.33
CA ARG A 136 10.83 -16.44 -1.61
C ARG A 136 10.34 -15.00 -1.49
N TYR A 137 9.60 -14.73 -0.42
CA TYR A 137 9.10 -13.36 -0.15
C TYR A 137 10.27 -12.36 0.01
N ILE A 138 11.25 -12.68 0.81
CA ILE A 138 12.43 -11.82 1.03
C ILE A 138 13.25 -11.67 -0.26
N LEU A 139 13.47 -12.76 -1.00
CA LEU A 139 14.19 -12.72 -2.27
C LEU A 139 13.47 -11.88 -3.34
N LEU A 140 12.15 -11.96 -3.42
CA LEU A 140 11.35 -11.12 -4.33
C LEU A 140 11.38 -9.65 -3.90
N LEU A 141 11.32 -9.36 -2.61
CA LEU A 141 11.51 -7.99 -2.11
C LEU A 141 12.90 -7.47 -2.47
N TRP A 142 13.92 -8.31 -2.31
CA TRP A 142 15.29 -7.96 -2.69
C TRP A 142 15.40 -7.72 -4.19
N LEU A 143 14.83 -8.60 -5.01
CA LEU A 143 14.76 -8.40 -6.46
C LEU A 143 14.11 -7.05 -6.82
N SER A 144 13.07 -6.65 -6.09
CA SER A 144 12.35 -5.39 -6.34
C SER A 144 13.21 -4.12 -6.14
N ILE A 145 14.31 -4.18 -5.40
CA ILE A 145 15.25 -3.06 -5.24
C ILE A 145 16.44 -3.21 -6.19
N VAL A 146 16.96 -4.42 -6.35
CA VAL A 146 18.08 -4.70 -7.25
C VAL A 146 17.69 -4.38 -8.70
N CYS A 147 16.44 -4.63 -9.10
CA CYS A 147 15.94 -4.23 -10.41
C CYS A 147 15.94 -2.72 -10.65
N MET A 148 16.21 -1.88 -9.63
CA MET A 148 16.23 -0.42 -9.77
C MET A 148 17.65 0.14 -9.96
N VAL A 149 18.67 -0.71 -10.15
CA VAL A 149 20.03 -0.24 -10.45
C VAL A 149 20.02 0.68 -11.68
N PRO A 150 20.84 1.76 -11.67
CA PRO A 150 20.79 2.80 -12.70
C PRO A 150 21.53 2.42 -14.00
N PHE A 151 21.66 1.12 -14.27
CA PHE A 151 22.35 0.57 -15.45
C PHE A 151 21.33 -0.10 -16.37
N ASP A 152 21.56 -0.01 -17.68
CA ASP A 152 20.75 -0.69 -18.67
C ASP A 152 20.81 -2.20 -18.50
N MET A 153 19.63 -2.85 -18.42
CA MET A 153 19.53 -4.29 -18.18
C MET A 153 20.15 -5.14 -19.29
N THR A 154 20.20 -4.64 -20.53
CA THR A 154 20.84 -5.36 -21.64
C THR A 154 22.33 -5.57 -21.43
N ARG A 155 22.99 -4.76 -20.60
CA ARG A 155 24.41 -4.92 -20.27
C ARG A 155 24.72 -6.18 -19.47
N PHE A 156 23.74 -6.75 -18.79
CA PHE A 156 23.89 -7.99 -18.06
C PHE A 156 23.89 -9.22 -18.97
N ASP A 157 23.38 -9.10 -20.17
CA ASP A 157 23.28 -10.22 -21.11
C ASP A 157 24.61 -10.55 -21.81
N GLY A 158 25.63 -9.68 -21.69
CA GLY A 158 26.95 -9.87 -22.32
C GLY A 158 26.86 -9.99 -23.84
N ASP A 159 27.87 -10.61 -24.46
CA ASP A 159 27.84 -10.97 -25.88
C ASP A 159 27.00 -12.26 -26.05
N LEU A 160 25.68 -12.13 -26.21
CA LEU A 160 24.75 -13.23 -26.49
C LEU A 160 25.15 -14.08 -27.71
N SER A 161 26.09 -13.61 -28.53
CA SER A 161 26.62 -14.35 -29.67
C SER A 161 27.51 -15.55 -29.28
N LYS A 162 27.91 -15.68 -28.02
CA LYS A 162 28.89 -16.70 -27.58
C LYS A 162 28.33 -17.80 -26.65
N THR A 163 27.11 -17.62 -26.09
CA THR A 163 26.49 -18.64 -25.22
C THR A 163 24.99 -18.69 -25.48
N SER A 164 24.59 -19.51 -26.42
CA SER A 164 23.27 -19.52 -27.08
C SER A 164 22.11 -20.14 -26.32
N GLU A 165 22.18 -20.38 -25.00
CA GLU A 165 21.11 -21.10 -24.29
C GLU A 165 20.39 -20.33 -23.17
N GLN A 166 20.90 -19.19 -22.72
CA GLN A 166 20.22 -18.44 -21.67
C GLN A 166 19.35 -17.31 -22.22
N LYS A 167 18.08 -17.27 -21.74
CA LYS A 167 17.19 -16.13 -22.01
C LYS A 167 17.79 -14.84 -21.48
N PRO A 168 17.49 -13.69 -22.11
CA PRO A 168 17.86 -12.37 -21.60
C PRO A 168 17.44 -12.20 -20.15
N ILE A 169 18.22 -11.47 -19.36
CA ILE A 169 17.97 -11.26 -17.93
C ILE A 169 16.59 -10.63 -17.69
N THR A 170 16.16 -9.77 -18.59
CA THR A 170 14.84 -9.12 -18.56
C THR A 170 13.71 -10.13 -18.61
N GLU A 171 13.80 -11.11 -19.51
CA GLU A 171 12.80 -12.17 -19.61
C GLU A 171 12.82 -13.09 -18.39
N ARG A 172 14.01 -13.43 -17.91
CA ARG A 172 14.19 -14.27 -16.71
C ARG A 172 13.52 -13.63 -15.48
N ILE A 173 13.70 -12.32 -15.28
CA ILE A 173 13.06 -11.57 -14.19
C ILE A 173 11.54 -11.60 -14.32
N LEU A 174 11.01 -11.37 -15.52
CA LEU A 174 9.56 -11.37 -15.75
C LEU A 174 8.95 -12.75 -15.64
N ASP A 175 9.60 -13.77 -16.17
CA ASP A 175 9.15 -15.17 -16.07
C ASP A 175 9.02 -15.62 -14.61
N ILE A 176 10.06 -15.37 -13.81
CA ILE A 176 10.03 -15.65 -12.36
C ILE A 176 8.90 -14.89 -11.67
N ALA A 177 8.81 -13.59 -11.91
CA ALA A 177 7.78 -12.77 -11.26
C ALA A 177 6.37 -13.21 -11.65
N LYS A 178 6.11 -13.59 -12.92
CA LYS A 178 4.81 -14.13 -13.38
C LYS A 178 4.46 -15.44 -12.67
N VAL A 179 5.42 -16.34 -12.45
CA VAL A 179 5.18 -17.59 -11.70
C VAL A 179 4.65 -17.28 -10.30
N TYR A 180 5.27 -16.31 -9.60
CA TYR A 180 4.86 -15.95 -8.25
C TYR A 180 3.59 -15.11 -8.16
N LEU A 181 3.02 -14.61 -9.26
CA LEU A 181 1.68 -14.01 -9.25
C LEU A 181 0.58 -15.03 -8.94
N ASN A 182 0.80 -16.32 -9.20
CA ASN A 182 -0.20 -17.37 -9.03
C ASN A 182 -0.21 -17.99 -7.62
N VAL A 183 0.75 -17.64 -6.77
CA VAL A 183 0.83 -18.18 -5.41
C VAL A 183 -0.16 -17.49 -4.47
N VAL A 184 -0.53 -18.20 -3.40
CA VAL A 184 -1.53 -17.72 -2.43
C VAL A 184 -0.93 -16.82 -1.36
N ASP A 185 0.35 -16.97 -1.08
CA ASP A 185 1.06 -16.29 0.00
C ASP A 185 1.50 -14.86 -0.37
N LYS A 186 2.24 -14.21 0.54
CA LYS A 186 2.74 -12.83 0.36
C LYS A 186 3.74 -12.67 -0.79
N CYS A 187 4.28 -13.76 -1.33
CA CYS A 187 5.16 -13.71 -2.49
C CYS A 187 4.45 -13.10 -3.70
N ARG A 188 3.14 -13.32 -3.84
CA ARG A 188 2.32 -12.69 -4.87
C ARG A 188 2.41 -11.15 -4.84
N ASP A 189 2.31 -10.55 -3.67
CA ASP A 189 2.38 -9.11 -3.54
C ASP A 189 3.79 -8.58 -3.82
N ALA A 190 4.81 -9.33 -3.41
CA ALA A 190 6.21 -9.00 -3.72
C ALA A 190 6.51 -9.14 -5.22
N ALA A 191 6.02 -10.19 -5.87
CA ALA A 191 6.14 -10.38 -7.32
C ALA A 191 5.43 -9.27 -8.12
N ALA A 192 4.22 -8.89 -7.70
CA ALA A 192 3.50 -7.78 -8.28
C ALA A 192 4.28 -6.46 -8.17
N LEU A 193 5.00 -6.26 -7.06
CA LEU A 193 5.88 -5.09 -6.88
C LEU A 193 7.09 -5.15 -7.80
N VAL A 194 7.72 -6.31 -7.97
CA VAL A 194 8.82 -6.51 -8.92
C VAL A 194 8.37 -6.13 -10.32
N ILE A 195 7.28 -6.69 -10.80
CA ILE A 195 6.74 -6.41 -12.15
C ILE A 195 6.48 -4.91 -12.31
N ALA A 196 5.73 -4.32 -11.38
CA ALA A 196 5.35 -2.91 -11.49
C ALA A 196 6.56 -1.97 -11.57
N LYS A 197 7.62 -2.23 -10.81
CA LYS A 197 8.85 -1.45 -10.84
C LYS A 197 9.68 -1.74 -12.09
N PHE A 198 9.74 -2.99 -12.49
CA PHE A 198 10.62 -3.45 -13.56
C PHE A 198 10.13 -3.01 -14.95
N VAL A 199 8.84 -3.24 -15.27
CA VAL A 199 8.28 -2.87 -16.58
C VAL A 199 8.11 -1.36 -16.78
N THR A 200 8.27 -0.56 -15.72
CA THR A 200 8.23 0.91 -15.81
C THR A 200 9.60 1.55 -15.94
N ARG A 201 10.67 0.78 -15.94
CA ARG A 201 12.03 1.26 -16.16
C ARG A 201 12.19 1.86 -17.57
N PRO A 202 12.97 2.94 -17.74
CA PRO A 202 13.15 3.58 -19.05
C PRO A 202 13.69 2.65 -20.15
N ASP A 203 14.62 1.76 -19.79
CA ASP A 203 15.28 0.79 -20.68
C ASP A 203 14.41 -0.44 -21.00
N VAL A 204 13.42 -0.74 -20.15
CA VAL A 204 12.59 -1.95 -20.24
C VAL A 204 11.20 -1.64 -20.80
N LYS A 205 10.62 -0.48 -20.48
CA LYS A 205 9.22 -0.14 -20.72
C LYS A 205 8.79 -0.21 -22.19
N THR A 206 9.66 0.14 -23.13
CA THR A 206 9.30 0.24 -24.55
C THR A 206 8.80 -1.10 -25.10
N ASN A 207 9.45 -2.20 -24.74
CA ASN A 207 9.14 -3.53 -25.25
C ASN A 207 8.27 -4.34 -24.28
N TYR A 208 8.54 -4.22 -22.98
CA TYR A 208 7.97 -5.15 -21.99
C TYR A 208 6.72 -4.62 -21.28
N LEU A 209 6.50 -3.29 -21.23
CA LEU A 209 5.25 -2.75 -20.69
C LEU A 209 4.03 -3.13 -21.54
N PRO A 210 4.03 -2.91 -22.88
CA PRO A 210 2.94 -3.36 -23.73
C PRO A 210 2.74 -4.87 -23.69
N ALA A 211 3.82 -5.65 -23.78
CA ALA A 211 3.76 -7.11 -23.75
C ALA A 211 3.21 -7.66 -22.41
N PHE A 212 3.55 -7.04 -21.28
CA PHE A 212 2.99 -7.42 -19.99
C PHE A 212 1.49 -7.09 -19.89
N LEU A 213 1.09 -5.91 -20.36
CA LEU A 213 -0.33 -5.51 -20.39
C LEU A 213 -1.14 -6.44 -21.28
N GLU A 214 -0.68 -6.71 -22.51
CA GLU A 214 -1.34 -7.65 -23.42
C GLU A 214 -1.50 -9.05 -22.80
N TRP A 215 -0.41 -9.61 -22.26
CA TRP A 215 -0.46 -10.88 -21.55
C TRP A 215 -1.48 -10.87 -20.39
N SER A 216 -1.50 -9.78 -19.61
CA SER A 216 -2.42 -9.67 -18.47
C SER A 216 -3.88 -9.64 -18.90
N LEU A 217 -4.20 -8.86 -19.95
CA LEU A 217 -5.56 -8.71 -20.45
C LEU A 217 -6.06 -9.97 -21.16
N GLU A 218 -5.20 -10.64 -21.92
CA GLU A 218 -5.49 -11.91 -22.56
C GLU A 218 -5.78 -12.98 -21.48
N TYR A 219 -4.95 -13.07 -20.46
CA TYR A 219 -5.14 -14.00 -19.35
C TYR A 219 -6.46 -13.77 -18.62
N LEU A 220 -6.82 -12.51 -18.35
CA LEU A 220 -8.12 -12.14 -17.77
C LEU A 220 -9.31 -12.52 -18.66
N SER A 221 -9.12 -12.71 -19.97
CA SER A 221 -10.16 -13.15 -20.90
C SER A 221 -10.44 -14.65 -20.83
N THR A 222 -9.43 -15.43 -20.49
CA THR A 222 -9.47 -16.91 -20.55
C THR A 222 -9.63 -17.56 -19.18
N ILE A 223 -9.50 -16.79 -18.11
CA ILE A 223 -9.45 -17.31 -16.74
C ILE A 223 -10.82 -17.81 -16.28
N ASP A 224 -10.87 -19.00 -15.70
CA ASP A 224 -12.07 -19.51 -15.03
C ASP A 224 -12.13 -19.04 -13.58
N THR A 225 -12.99 -18.06 -13.33
CA THR A 225 -13.19 -17.46 -12.00
C THR A 225 -13.88 -18.38 -11.00
N LYS A 226 -14.41 -19.51 -11.44
CA LYS A 226 -15.04 -20.53 -10.56
C LYS A 226 -14.00 -21.39 -9.87
N THR A 227 -12.78 -21.45 -10.40
CA THR A 227 -11.68 -22.23 -9.82
C THR A 227 -10.88 -21.39 -8.82
N GLN A 228 -10.39 -22.03 -7.75
CA GLN A 228 -9.51 -21.36 -6.78
C GLN A 228 -8.22 -20.88 -7.44
N SER A 229 -7.65 -21.68 -8.35
CA SER A 229 -6.45 -21.33 -9.10
C SER A 229 -6.69 -20.08 -9.97
N GLY A 230 -7.81 -20.03 -10.69
CA GLY A 230 -8.18 -18.85 -11.49
C GLY A 230 -8.34 -17.60 -10.64
N THR A 231 -9.03 -17.69 -9.51
CA THR A 231 -9.20 -16.57 -8.58
C THR A 231 -7.84 -16.08 -8.02
N ASN A 232 -6.92 -16.99 -7.71
CA ASN A 232 -5.57 -16.63 -7.23
C ASN A 232 -4.78 -15.89 -8.29
N THR A 233 -4.76 -16.39 -9.52
CA THR A 233 -4.06 -15.76 -10.64
C THR A 233 -4.64 -14.39 -10.95
N MET A 234 -5.97 -14.28 -11.01
CA MET A 234 -6.66 -13.00 -11.18
C MET A 234 -6.26 -12.00 -10.09
N THR A 235 -6.20 -12.43 -8.83
CA THR A 235 -5.75 -11.59 -7.71
C THR A 235 -4.31 -11.09 -7.91
N GLY A 236 -3.42 -11.94 -8.40
CA GLY A 236 -2.04 -11.57 -8.73
C GLY A 236 -1.96 -10.53 -9.83
N ILE A 237 -2.71 -10.72 -10.92
CA ILE A 237 -2.77 -9.78 -12.05
C ILE A 237 -3.33 -8.43 -11.59
N PHE A 238 -4.43 -8.42 -10.84
CA PHE A 238 -5.00 -7.17 -10.30
C PHE A 238 -4.04 -6.46 -9.34
N SER A 239 -3.29 -7.20 -8.52
CA SER A 239 -2.25 -6.64 -7.66
C SER A 239 -1.14 -5.98 -8.49
N ALA A 240 -0.66 -6.66 -9.54
CA ALA A 240 0.37 -6.16 -10.43
C ALA A 240 -0.09 -4.91 -11.20
N LEU A 241 -1.28 -4.93 -11.81
CA LEU A 241 -1.86 -3.78 -12.51
C LEU A 241 -2.07 -2.60 -11.55
N ALA A 242 -2.62 -2.87 -10.35
CA ALA A 242 -2.82 -1.81 -9.37
C ALA A 242 -1.49 -1.17 -8.92
N LEU A 243 -0.39 -1.91 -8.81
CA LEU A 243 0.92 -1.37 -8.50
C LEU A 243 1.55 -0.68 -9.71
N LEU A 244 1.34 -1.19 -10.91
CA LEU A 244 1.78 -0.59 -12.15
C LEU A 244 1.22 0.84 -12.32
N PHE A 245 -0.10 0.99 -12.20
CA PHE A 245 -0.77 2.30 -12.25
C PHE A 245 -0.49 3.21 -11.04
N LYS A 246 0.16 2.69 -10.00
CA LYS A 246 0.66 3.48 -8.88
C LYS A 246 2.07 4.02 -9.11
N HIS A 247 2.96 3.21 -9.68
CA HIS A 247 4.39 3.50 -9.76
C HIS A 247 4.82 4.01 -11.13
N GLY A 248 4.09 3.64 -12.19
CA GLY A 248 4.39 4.07 -13.55
C GLY A 248 4.12 5.55 -13.77
N LYS A 249 4.81 6.12 -14.74
CA LYS A 249 4.59 7.50 -15.16
C LYS A 249 3.27 7.61 -15.93
N ARG A 250 2.48 8.63 -15.62
CA ARG A 250 1.19 8.87 -16.26
C ARG A 250 1.28 8.87 -17.80
N ALA A 251 2.26 9.57 -18.36
CA ALA A 251 2.45 9.67 -19.79
C ALA A 251 2.65 8.31 -20.49
N ASP A 252 3.32 7.37 -19.81
CA ASP A 252 3.57 6.02 -20.35
C ASP A 252 2.33 5.11 -20.23
N LEU A 253 1.44 5.37 -19.27
CA LEU A 253 0.30 4.52 -18.97
C LEU A 253 -1.03 4.97 -19.59
N ILE A 254 -1.16 6.26 -19.90
CA ILE A 254 -2.40 6.84 -20.43
C ILE A 254 -2.90 6.16 -21.72
N PRO A 255 -2.04 5.74 -22.67
CA PRO A 255 -2.48 5.07 -23.89
C PRO A 255 -3.20 3.73 -23.62
N TYR A 256 -2.90 3.09 -22.50
CA TYR A 256 -3.43 1.76 -22.14
C TYR A 256 -4.58 1.84 -21.14
N ALA A 257 -4.77 2.98 -20.47
CA ALA A 257 -5.66 3.09 -19.31
C ALA A 257 -7.11 2.73 -19.63
N ARG A 258 -7.63 3.17 -20.79
CA ARG A 258 -9.01 2.87 -21.20
C ARG A 258 -9.20 1.38 -21.49
N THR A 259 -8.32 0.77 -22.27
CA THR A 259 -8.37 -0.68 -22.58
C THR A 259 -8.28 -1.54 -21.31
N VAL A 260 -7.40 -1.14 -20.37
CA VAL A 260 -7.28 -1.84 -19.08
C VAL A 260 -8.57 -1.69 -18.27
N ARG A 261 -9.18 -0.49 -18.24
CA ARG A 261 -10.43 -0.23 -17.53
C ARG A 261 -11.55 -1.10 -18.07
N GLU A 262 -11.83 -1.04 -19.38
CA GLU A 262 -12.90 -1.80 -20.03
C GLU A 262 -12.76 -3.31 -19.75
N LYS A 263 -11.52 -3.83 -19.82
CA LYS A 263 -11.26 -5.24 -19.56
C LYS A 263 -11.48 -5.63 -18.10
N VAL A 264 -11.01 -4.81 -17.17
CA VAL A 264 -11.15 -5.03 -15.74
C VAL A 264 -12.63 -4.97 -15.30
N GLU A 265 -13.42 -4.06 -15.86
CA GLU A 265 -14.85 -3.95 -15.61
C GLU A 265 -15.61 -5.16 -16.18
N SER A 266 -15.23 -5.67 -17.36
CA SER A 266 -15.84 -6.86 -17.95
C SER A 266 -15.68 -8.14 -17.10
N CYS A 267 -14.72 -8.15 -16.16
CA CYS A 267 -14.53 -9.28 -15.24
C CYS A 267 -15.60 -9.37 -14.14
N ASN A 268 -16.48 -8.38 -13.98
CA ASN A 268 -17.56 -8.37 -12.98
C ASN A 268 -17.14 -8.76 -11.56
N ILE A 269 -16.03 -8.17 -11.11
CA ILE A 269 -15.35 -8.56 -9.85
C ILE A 269 -16.24 -8.40 -8.61
N LEU A 270 -17.16 -7.42 -8.60
CA LEU A 270 -18.03 -7.15 -7.45
C LEU A 270 -19.00 -8.31 -7.16
N ILE A 271 -19.26 -9.18 -8.13
CA ILE A 271 -20.10 -10.39 -7.97
C ILE A 271 -19.31 -11.54 -7.33
N ILE A 272 -17.97 -11.53 -7.47
CA ILE A 272 -17.13 -12.61 -6.95
C ILE A 272 -17.00 -12.48 -5.43
N ASN A 273 -17.27 -13.58 -4.70
CA ASN A 273 -17.14 -13.60 -3.24
C ASN A 273 -15.68 -13.72 -2.80
N ASN A 274 -14.89 -12.67 -3.05
CA ASN A 274 -13.50 -12.56 -2.62
C ASN A 274 -13.18 -11.11 -2.24
N SER A 275 -13.09 -10.84 -0.95
CA SER A 275 -12.85 -9.50 -0.39
C SER A 275 -11.54 -8.87 -0.88
N LEU A 276 -10.47 -9.68 -1.01
CA LEU A 276 -9.17 -9.19 -1.47
C LEU A 276 -9.24 -8.76 -2.93
N LEU A 277 -9.89 -9.54 -3.77
CA LEU A 277 -10.04 -9.24 -5.19
C LEU A 277 -10.91 -7.98 -5.39
N ARG A 278 -12.05 -7.86 -4.66
CA ARG A 278 -12.88 -6.64 -4.67
C ARG A 278 -12.10 -5.40 -4.24
N LYS A 279 -11.30 -5.50 -3.17
CA LYS A 279 -10.41 -4.43 -2.73
C LYS A 279 -9.40 -4.04 -3.81
N LEU A 280 -8.78 -5.01 -4.49
CA LEU A 280 -7.81 -4.75 -5.55
C LEU A 280 -8.46 -4.11 -6.77
N TYR A 281 -9.67 -4.55 -7.13
CA TYR A 281 -10.48 -3.94 -8.17
C TYR A 281 -10.73 -2.46 -7.87
N VAL A 282 -11.33 -2.14 -6.73
CA VAL A 282 -11.60 -0.75 -6.31
C VAL A 282 -10.31 0.08 -6.28
N LYS A 283 -9.20 -0.53 -5.87
CA LYS A 283 -7.89 0.11 -5.83
C LYS A 283 -7.32 0.36 -7.24
N LEU A 284 -7.56 -0.53 -8.18
CA LEU A 284 -7.14 -0.36 -9.57
C LEU A 284 -7.98 0.72 -10.26
N ILE A 285 -9.30 0.66 -10.13
CA ILE A 285 -10.22 1.64 -10.73
C ILE A 285 -9.87 3.08 -10.28
N GLN A 286 -9.67 3.31 -8.98
CA GLN A 286 -9.26 4.65 -8.51
C GLN A 286 -7.92 5.12 -9.09
N ARG A 287 -6.98 4.21 -9.37
CA ARG A 287 -5.68 4.56 -9.95
C ARG A 287 -5.77 4.83 -11.44
N LEU A 288 -6.65 4.14 -12.14
CA LEU A 288 -7.00 4.46 -13.52
C LEU A 288 -7.60 5.87 -13.63
N ALA A 289 -8.54 6.24 -12.74
CA ALA A 289 -9.05 7.60 -12.66
C ALA A 289 -7.94 8.64 -12.44
N LEU A 290 -7.02 8.36 -11.53
CA LEU A 290 -5.87 9.25 -11.28
C LEU A 290 -4.89 9.31 -12.46
N THR A 291 -4.92 8.34 -13.37
CA THR A 291 -4.15 8.37 -14.61
C THR A 291 -4.88 9.21 -15.67
N PHE A 292 -6.20 9.14 -15.78
CA PHE A 292 -6.98 10.01 -16.66
C PHE A 292 -6.88 11.48 -16.26
N LEU A 293 -6.99 11.78 -14.96
CA LEU A 293 -6.90 13.14 -14.45
C LEU A 293 -5.46 13.65 -14.39
N LYS A 294 -5.25 14.90 -14.81
CA LYS A 294 -3.95 15.57 -14.64
C LYS A 294 -3.58 15.66 -13.15
N PRO A 295 -2.31 15.44 -12.76
CA PRO A 295 -1.87 15.61 -11.38
C PRO A 295 -1.96 17.09 -10.99
N ARG A 296 -2.83 17.41 -10.03
CA ARG A 296 -2.95 18.75 -9.46
C ARG A 296 -3.47 18.71 -8.04
N LEU A 297 -3.34 19.81 -7.34
CA LEU A 297 -4.01 20.05 -6.07
C LEU A 297 -5.05 21.14 -6.30
N ALA A 298 -6.29 20.86 -5.96
CA ALA A 298 -7.37 21.83 -6.11
C ALA A 298 -7.05 23.14 -5.35
N ALA A 299 -7.04 24.26 -6.06
CA ALA A 299 -6.77 25.58 -5.48
C ALA A 299 -7.89 26.01 -4.51
N TRP A 300 -9.13 25.61 -4.82
CA TRP A 300 -10.34 25.90 -4.05
C TRP A 300 -10.43 25.18 -2.70
N ARG A 301 -9.57 24.20 -2.43
CA ARG A 301 -9.61 23.45 -1.16
C ARG A 301 -9.43 24.33 0.06
N TYR A 302 -10.16 24.02 1.12
CA TYR A 302 -9.99 24.67 2.40
C TYR A 302 -8.59 24.40 2.98
N LYS A 303 -7.95 25.46 3.45
CA LYS A 303 -6.70 25.37 4.19
C LYS A 303 -6.92 26.02 5.54
N ARG A 304 -6.74 25.27 6.61
CA ARG A 304 -6.72 25.82 7.97
C ARG A 304 -5.77 27.00 8.02
N GLY A 305 -6.18 28.09 8.64
CA GLY A 305 -5.42 29.33 8.71
C GLY A 305 -3.95 29.10 9.05
N THR A 306 -3.08 29.77 8.34
CA THR A 306 -1.63 29.53 8.31
C THR A 306 -0.96 29.79 9.64
N ARG A 307 -1.01 28.85 10.56
CA ARG A 307 0.05 28.69 11.55
C ARG A 307 1.26 28.04 10.88
N SER A 308 1.91 28.82 10.02
CA SER A 308 3.22 28.45 9.49
C SER A 308 4.18 28.36 10.68
N LEU A 309 4.91 27.25 10.79
CA LEU A 309 5.98 27.11 11.78
C LEU A 309 6.97 28.28 11.67
N ALA A 310 7.21 28.78 10.46
CA ALA A 310 7.98 29.98 10.18
C ALA A 310 7.37 31.24 10.83
N HIS A 311 6.05 31.39 10.84
CA HIS A 311 5.37 32.54 11.45
C HIS A 311 5.44 32.49 12.99
N ASN A 312 5.36 31.31 13.58
CA ASN A 312 5.53 31.12 15.02
C ASN A 312 7.00 31.34 15.49
N LEU A 313 7.97 31.01 14.63
CA LEU A 313 9.38 31.25 14.91
C LEU A 313 9.75 32.74 14.73
N THR A 314 9.12 33.45 13.79
CA THR A 314 9.33 34.89 13.59
C THR A 314 8.58 35.76 14.60
N ALA A 315 7.47 35.29 15.18
CA ALA A 315 6.73 35.98 16.22
C ALA A 315 7.49 36.07 17.57
N GLN A 316 8.50 35.22 17.78
CA GLN A 316 9.38 35.25 18.96
C GLN A 316 10.60 36.19 18.80
N THR A 317 10.85 36.75 17.61
CA THR A 317 11.97 37.64 17.33
C THR A 317 11.50 38.97 16.74
N ASN A 318 10.51 39.62 17.32
CA ASN A 318 10.15 40.97 16.91
C ASN A 318 10.85 42.05 17.75
N THR A 319 11.95 42.51 17.22
CA THR A 319 12.22 43.93 17.09
C THR A 319 12.97 44.15 15.77
N ALA A 320 12.41 45.05 14.95
CA ALA A 320 12.97 45.70 13.75
C ALA A 320 12.77 45.03 12.38
N THR A 321 11.82 45.66 11.66
CA THR A 321 11.88 46.05 10.23
C THR A 321 12.71 45.19 9.27
N VAL A 322 12.04 44.56 8.28
CA VAL A 322 12.20 44.92 6.85
C VAL A 322 11.18 44.09 6.01
N THR A 323 10.41 44.82 5.24
CA THR A 323 9.60 44.35 4.11
C THR A 323 10.42 43.51 3.13
N ALA A 324 10.11 42.22 3.04
CA ALA A 324 10.37 41.44 1.85
C ALA A 324 9.05 40.79 1.43
N LYS A 325 8.43 41.37 0.40
CA LYS A 325 7.43 40.71 -0.42
C LYS A 325 8.06 39.48 -1.01
N GLN A 326 7.81 38.31 -0.45
CA GLN A 326 7.86 37.09 -1.21
C GLN A 326 6.51 36.96 -1.92
N GLU A 327 6.53 37.30 -3.19
CA GLU A 327 5.55 36.89 -4.17
C GLU A 327 5.54 35.36 -4.18
N SER A 328 4.61 34.77 -3.42
CA SER A 328 4.08 33.46 -3.76
C SER A 328 3.44 33.65 -5.14
N GLN A 329 4.07 33.11 -6.18
CA GLN A 329 3.37 32.84 -7.43
C GLN A 329 2.22 31.87 -7.08
N ASP A 330 1.10 32.42 -6.69
CA ASP A 330 -0.20 31.81 -6.88
C ASP A 330 -0.36 31.73 -8.39
N ILE A 331 -0.05 30.55 -8.94
CA ILE A 331 -0.57 30.17 -10.25
C ILE A 331 -2.08 30.17 -10.01
N GLU A 332 -2.74 31.25 -10.39
CA GLU A 332 -4.17 31.25 -10.64
C GLU A 332 -4.41 30.21 -11.72
N ASP A 333 -4.71 28.97 -11.27
CA ASP A 333 -5.40 27.99 -12.10
C ASP A 333 -6.74 28.65 -12.43
N THR A 334 -6.79 29.34 -13.53
CA THR A 334 -8.03 29.78 -14.15
C THR A 334 -8.87 28.53 -14.33
N ASP A 335 -10.11 28.54 -13.80
CA ASP A 335 -11.11 27.46 -13.85
C ASP A 335 -11.40 26.92 -15.28
N GLU A 336 -10.76 27.47 -16.31
CA GLU A 336 -11.03 27.21 -17.72
C GLU A 336 -10.40 25.94 -18.30
N ASP A 337 -9.57 25.18 -17.55
CA ASP A 337 -8.84 24.01 -18.11
C ASP A 337 -9.14 22.68 -17.36
N PHE A 338 -10.37 22.53 -16.83
CA PHE A 338 -10.84 21.26 -16.29
C PHE A 338 -11.54 20.42 -17.38
N ASP A 339 -10.74 19.79 -18.21
CA ASP A 339 -11.23 18.68 -19.03
C ASP A 339 -11.34 17.43 -18.16
N VAL A 340 -12.55 17.14 -17.69
CA VAL A 340 -12.86 15.92 -16.93
C VAL A 340 -13.42 14.88 -17.89
N PRO A 341 -12.67 13.78 -18.15
CA PRO A 341 -13.16 12.71 -19.01
C PRO A 341 -14.44 12.07 -18.46
N GLU A 342 -15.35 11.65 -19.35
CA GLU A 342 -16.59 10.91 -18.99
C GLU A 342 -16.31 9.67 -18.15
N ASP A 343 -15.17 8.99 -18.38
CA ASP A 343 -14.69 7.86 -17.60
C ASP A 343 -14.68 8.12 -16.07
N ILE A 344 -14.52 9.37 -15.65
CA ILE A 344 -14.39 9.74 -14.23
C ILE A 344 -15.71 9.61 -13.49
N GLU A 345 -16.83 9.97 -14.10
CA GLU A 345 -18.17 9.88 -13.48
C GLU A 345 -18.51 8.42 -13.17
N GLU A 346 -18.34 7.53 -14.14
CA GLU A 346 -18.61 6.10 -13.95
C GLU A 346 -17.69 5.47 -12.88
N ILE A 347 -16.43 5.92 -12.82
CA ILE A 347 -15.50 5.46 -11.78
C ILE A 347 -15.95 5.97 -10.40
N ILE A 348 -16.41 7.21 -10.29
CA ILE A 348 -16.91 7.77 -9.03
C ILE A 348 -18.14 6.97 -8.57
N GLU A 349 -19.09 6.67 -9.46
CA GLU A 349 -20.24 5.84 -9.15
C GLU A 349 -19.82 4.46 -8.64
N THR A 350 -18.85 3.81 -9.30
CA THR A 350 -18.29 2.53 -8.85
C THR A 350 -17.70 2.62 -7.43
N LEU A 351 -17.00 3.73 -7.12
CA LEU A 351 -16.45 3.95 -5.79
C LEU A 351 -17.53 4.24 -4.74
N LEU A 352 -18.59 4.99 -5.09
CA LEU A 352 -19.74 5.23 -4.21
C LEU A 352 -20.47 3.92 -3.87
N VAL A 353 -20.64 3.01 -4.85
CA VAL A 353 -21.13 1.65 -4.61
C VAL A 353 -20.17 0.90 -3.68
N GLY A 354 -18.87 1.03 -3.89
CA GLY A 354 -17.83 0.45 -3.03
C GLY A 354 -17.88 0.93 -1.57
N LEU A 355 -18.44 2.11 -1.27
CA LEU A 355 -18.66 2.58 0.10
C LEU A 355 -19.77 1.80 0.83
N LYS A 356 -20.68 1.15 0.10
CA LYS A 356 -21.77 0.32 0.66
C LYS A 356 -21.41 -1.15 0.80
N GLU A 357 -20.21 -1.57 0.36
CA GLU A 357 -19.77 -2.96 0.35
C GLU A 357 -19.77 -3.58 1.76
N ILE A 358 -20.02 -4.91 1.81
CA ILE A 358 -20.06 -5.68 3.06
C ILE A 358 -18.67 -5.63 3.74
N ASP A 359 -17.61 -5.72 2.96
CA ASP A 359 -16.24 -5.79 3.46
C ASP A 359 -15.66 -4.42 3.83
N THR A 360 -15.27 -4.28 5.08
CA THR A 360 -14.64 -3.05 5.60
C THR A 360 -13.40 -2.62 4.79
N ILE A 361 -12.58 -3.57 4.34
CA ILE A 361 -11.37 -3.27 3.56
C ILE A 361 -11.68 -2.69 2.18
N VAL A 362 -12.82 -3.04 1.60
CA VAL A 362 -13.31 -2.48 0.33
C VAL A 362 -13.79 -1.06 0.56
N ARG A 363 -14.63 -0.83 1.58
CA ARG A 363 -15.10 0.51 1.96
C ARG A 363 -13.95 1.48 2.21
N TRP A 364 -12.92 1.07 2.97
CA TRP A 364 -11.70 1.87 3.16
C TRP A 364 -10.99 2.21 1.86
N SER A 365 -10.89 1.25 0.95
CA SER A 365 -10.24 1.48 -0.35
C SER A 365 -11.04 2.48 -1.19
N ALA A 366 -12.37 2.35 -1.21
CA ALA A 366 -13.28 3.26 -1.91
C ALA A 366 -13.20 4.69 -1.36
N ALA A 367 -13.29 4.86 -0.03
CA ALA A 367 -13.19 6.16 0.62
C ALA A 367 -11.89 6.90 0.29
N LYS A 368 -10.75 6.18 0.32
CA LYS A 368 -9.45 6.73 -0.09
C LYS A 368 -9.43 7.11 -1.57
N GLY A 369 -10.12 6.34 -2.41
CA GLY A 369 -10.31 6.65 -3.83
C GLY A 369 -11.07 7.94 -4.04
N ILE A 370 -12.23 8.06 -3.42
CA ILE A 370 -13.06 9.28 -3.45
C ILE A 370 -12.22 10.49 -3.05
N GLY A 371 -11.57 10.47 -1.89
CA GLY A 371 -10.77 11.61 -1.43
C GLY A 371 -9.60 11.98 -2.35
N ARG A 372 -9.02 11.03 -3.08
CA ARG A 372 -7.92 11.32 -4.03
C ARG A 372 -8.40 11.89 -5.35
N ILE A 373 -9.49 11.35 -5.87
CA ILE A 373 -10.07 11.79 -7.15
C ILE A 373 -10.66 13.18 -6.98
N THR A 374 -11.47 13.41 -5.95
CA THR A 374 -12.08 14.70 -5.64
C THR A 374 -11.04 15.82 -5.54
N GLY A 375 -9.84 15.54 -5.00
CA GLY A 375 -8.75 16.51 -4.94
C GLY A 375 -8.18 16.97 -6.28
N ARG A 376 -8.64 16.39 -7.39
CA ARG A 376 -8.24 16.74 -8.77
C ARG A 376 -9.41 17.26 -9.62
N LEU A 377 -10.57 17.42 -9.04
CA LEU A 377 -11.79 17.85 -9.71
C LEU A 377 -12.09 19.34 -9.48
N PRO A 378 -12.91 19.97 -10.34
CA PRO A 378 -13.47 21.28 -10.08
C PRO A 378 -14.35 21.28 -8.83
N LYS A 379 -14.55 22.47 -8.27
CA LYS A 379 -15.29 22.66 -7.02
C LYS A 379 -16.73 22.13 -7.09
N GLU A 380 -17.39 22.34 -8.21
CA GLU A 380 -18.77 21.96 -8.45
C GLU A 380 -18.95 20.44 -8.36
N LEU A 381 -18.14 19.68 -9.11
CA LEU A 381 -18.16 18.21 -9.06
C LEU A 381 -17.74 17.66 -7.69
N ALA A 382 -16.80 18.33 -7.02
CA ALA A 382 -16.42 17.95 -5.66
C ALA A 382 -17.58 18.12 -4.67
N ASP A 383 -18.38 19.16 -4.82
CA ASP A 383 -19.57 19.42 -3.99
C ASP A 383 -20.67 18.39 -4.27
N GLU A 384 -20.88 17.99 -5.52
CA GLU A 384 -21.78 16.90 -5.89
C GLU A 384 -21.38 15.57 -5.24
N ILE A 385 -20.07 15.27 -5.21
CA ILE A 385 -19.56 14.08 -4.51
C ILE A 385 -19.86 14.14 -3.02
N VAL A 386 -19.71 15.31 -2.38
CA VAL A 386 -20.07 15.48 -0.96
C VAL A 386 -21.57 15.20 -0.78
N GLY A 387 -22.44 15.71 -1.66
CA GLY A 387 -23.87 15.41 -1.66
C GLY A 387 -24.15 13.92 -1.75
N ALA A 388 -23.55 13.22 -2.73
CA ALA A 388 -23.71 11.78 -2.91
C ALA A 388 -23.20 10.95 -1.69
N VAL A 389 -22.17 11.42 -1.00
CA VAL A 389 -21.71 10.80 0.25
C VAL A 389 -22.73 11.03 1.38
N LEU A 390 -23.35 12.20 1.46
CA LEU A 390 -24.39 12.49 2.47
C LEU A 390 -25.63 11.63 2.29
N ASP A 391 -25.99 11.24 1.07
CA ASP A 391 -27.12 10.35 0.78
C ASP A 391 -26.95 8.95 1.42
N LEU A 392 -25.72 8.53 1.74
CA LEU A 392 -25.42 7.27 2.44
C LEU A 392 -25.91 7.22 3.89
N PHE A 393 -26.29 8.36 4.47
CA PHE A 393 -26.74 8.47 5.85
C PHE A 393 -28.26 8.47 6.01
N SER A 394 -28.96 7.98 5.02
CA SER A 394 -30.41 7.78 5.12
C SER A 394 -30.73 6.60 6.07
N PHE A 395 -31.89 6.67 6.72
CA PHE A 395 -32.33 5.59 7.62
C PHE A 395 -32.65 4.28 6.87
N GLN A 396 -32.80 4.32 5.56
CA GLN A 396 -33.03 3.14 4.71
C GLN A 396 -31.73 2.45 4.32
N GLU A 397 -30.60 3.09 4.51
CA GLU A 397 -29.28 2.55 4.18
C GLU A 397 -28.73 1.67 5.30
N THR A 398 -27.88 0.72 4.93
CA THR A 398 -27.28 -0.24 5.85
C THR A 398 -26.22 0.40 6.74
N ASP A 399 -25.87 -0.26 7.86
CA ASP A 399 -24.74 0.09 8.70
C ASP A 399 -23.41 0.15 7.91
N GLY A 400 -23.24 -0.70 6.88
CA GLY A 400 -22.12 -0.64 5.94
C GLY A 400 -22.05 0.68 5.18
N ALA A 401 -23.18 1.19 4.70
CA ALA A 401 -23.24 2.47 3.99
C ALA A 401 -22.91 3.65 4.92
N TRP A 402 -23.46 3.67 6.15
CA TRP A 402 -23.13 4.66 7.17
C TRP A 402 -21.65 4.66 7.52
N HIS A 403 -21.07 3.46 7.70
CA HIS A 403 -19.65 3.32 7.94
C HIS A 403 -18.80 3.87 6.77
N GLY A 404 -19.11 3.46 5.54
CA GLY A 404 -18.43 3.95 4.33
C GLY A 404 -18.56 5.45 4.12
N GLY A 405 -19.76 6.01 4.40
CA GLY A 405 -20.01 7.45 4.40
C GLY A 405 -19.11 8.20 5.37
N CYS A 406 -19.00 7.72 6.63
CA CYS A 406 -18.08 8.29 7.62
C CYS A 406 -16.63 8.26 7.13
N LEU A 407 -16.16 7.13 6.57
CA LEU A 407 -14.82 7.04 6.03
C LEU A 407 -14.56 8.05 4.90
N ALA A 408 -15.55 8.22 4.00
CA ALA A 408 -15.45 9.17 2.90
C ALA A 408 -15.41 10.62 3.40
N LEU A 409 -16.29 11.00 4.34
CA LEU A 409 -16.29 12.32 4.97
C LEU A 409 -14.95 12.63 5.66
N ALA A 410 -14.38 11.68 6.36
CA ALA A 410 -13.07 11.83 6.99
C ALA A 410 -11.96 12.06 5.95
N GLU A 411 -11.96 11.32 4.84
CA GLU A 411 -10.98 11.50 3.75
C GLU A 411 -11.15 12.83 3.01
N LEU A 412 -12.38 13.30 2.80
CA LEU A 412 -12.67 14.60 2.20
C LEU A 412 -12.28 15.74 3.14
N GLY A 413 -12.69 15.70 4.40
CA GLY A 413 -12.39 16.73 5.39
C GLY A 413 -10.88 16.90 5.61
N ARG A 414 -10.15 15.80 5.87
CA ARG A 414 -8.70 15.89 6.12
C ARG A 414 -7.88 16.40 4.93
N ARG A 415 -8.44 16.39 3.72
CA ARG A 415 -7.81 16.91 2.50
C ARG A 415 -8.22 18.34 2.18
N GLY A 416 -9.16 18.91 2.96
CA GLY A 416 -9.72 20.23 2.74
C GLY A 416 -10.72 20.29 1.57
N LEU A 417 -11.27 19.15 1.16
CA LEU A 417 -12.16 19.05 0.02
C LEU A 417 -13.64 19.21 0.40
N LEU A 418 -13.95 19.06 1.67
CA LEU A 418 -15.25 19.39 2.24
C LEU A 418 -15.16 20.82 2.76
N LEU A 419 -15.83 21.75 2.10
CA LEU A 419 -15.76 23.16 2.42
C LEU A 419 -16.54 23.50 3.70
N PRO A 420 -16.13 24.53 4.48
CA PRO A 420 -16.80 24.92 5.74
C PRO A 420 -18.30 25.16 5.60
N GLN A 421 -18.77 25.65 4.44
CA GLN A 421 -20.18 25.91 4.17
C GLN A 421 -21.05 24.65 4.28
N ARG A 422 -20.46 23.47 4.05
CA ARG A 422 -21.16 22.18 4.16
C ARG A 422 -21.19 21.61 5.58
N LEU A 423 -20.44 22.20 6.52
CA LEU A 423 -20.38 21.70 7.90
C LEU A 423 -21.72 21.73 8.62
N SER A 424 -22.58 22.71 8.30
CA SER A 424 -23.93 22.79 8.85
C SER A 424 -24.82 21.59 8.51
N GLU A 425 -24.59 20.93 7.36
CA GLU A 425 -25.29 19.70 6.96
C GLU A 425 -24.57 18.45 7.47
N VAL A 426 -23.24 18.46 7.45
CA VAL A 426 -22.39 17.29 7.77
C VAL A 426 -22.33 17.02 9.27
N VAL A 427 -22.16 18.05 10.11
CA VAL A 427 -22.01 17.88 11.56
C VAL A 427 -23.21 17.17 12.20
N PRO A 428 -24.48 17.53 11.91
CA PRO A 428 -25.62 16.80 12.44
C PRO A 428 -25.64 15.31 12.06
N VAL A 429 -25.18 14.97 10.85
CA VAL A 429 -25.10 13.59 10.37
C VAL A 429 -24.02 12.82 11.15
N VAL A 430 -22.85 13.43 11.37
CA VAL A 430 -21.76 12.82 12.16
C VAL A 430 -22.21 12.59 13.60
N LEU A 431 -22.94 13.55 14.21
CA LEU A 431 -23.48 13.37 15.57
C LEU A 431 -24.47 12.20 15.66
N LYS A 432 -25.32 12.01 14.64
CA LYS A 432 -26.18 10.81 14.54
C LYS A 432 -25.34 9.53 14.40
N ALA A 433 -24.28 9.55 13.60
CA ALA A 433 -23.40 8.39 13.43
C ALA A 433 -22.64 8.01 14.72
N LEU A 434 -22.29 8.97 15.57
CA LEU A 434 -21.69 8.72 16.89
C LEU A 434 -22.65 7.97 17.84
N LEU A 435 -23.95 8.11 17.63
CA LEU A 435 -25.00 7.46 18.41
C LEU A 435 -25.64 6.29 17.67
N TYR A 436 -25.09 5.92 16.51
CA TYR A 436 -25.68 4.87 15.66
C TYR A 436 -25.77 3.54 16.42
N ASP A 437 -26.98 3.00 16.47
CA ASP A 437 -27.28 1.72 17.10
C ASP A 437 -28.48 1.08 16.39
N GLU A 438 -28.26 -0.02 15.70
CA GLU A 438 -29.29 -0.76 14.99
C GLU A 438 -29.45 -2.15 15.62
N ARG A 439 -30.66 -2.49 15.98
CA ARG A 439 -30.97 -3.79 16.55
C ARG A 439 -31.28 -4.81 15.46
N LYS A 440 -30.38 -5.80 15.27
CA LYS A 440 -30.58 -6.94 14.36
C LYS A 440 -30.82 -8.22 15.16
N GLY A 441 -32.09 -8.50 15.44
CA GLY A 441 -32.48 -9.63 16.31
C GLY A 441 -32.03 -9.42 17.76
N ALA A 442 -31.20 -10.34 18.28
CA ALA A 442 -30.64 -10.27 19.63
C ALA A 442 -29.33 -9.46 19.73
N ILE A 443 -28.80 -8.99 18.60
CA ILE A 443 -27.50 -8.32 18.53
C ILE A 443 -27.71 -6.84 18.15
N SER A 444 -26.99 -5.96 18.85
CA SER A 444 -26.87 -4.55 18.46
C SER A 444 -25.69 -4.34 17.52
N VAL A 445 -25.91 -3.69 16.40
CA VAL A 445 -24.90 -3.38 15.37
C VAL A 445 -24.68 -1.89 15.33
N GLY A 446 -23.44 -1.44 15.31
CA GLY A 446 -23.18 0.00 15.21
C GLY A 446 -21.78 0.41 15.65
N SER A 447 -21.01 -0.47 16.32
CA SER A 447 -19.66 -0.14 16.79
C SER A 447 -18.77 0.37 15.68
N ASN A 448 -18.76 -0.27 14.50
CA ASN A 448 -17.98 0.14 13.35
C ASN A 448 -18.35 1.55 12.86
N VAL A 449 -19.66 1.88 12.87
CA VAL A 449 -20.14 3.21 12.46
C VAL A 449 -19.69 4.27 13.47
N ARG A 450 -19.83 3.99 14.76
CA ARG A 450 -19.38 4.90 15.82
C ARG A 450 -17.87 5.13 15.78
N ASP A 451 -17.08 4.07 15.58
CA ASP A 451 -15.62 4.19 15.43
C ASP A 451 -15.25 5.04 14.21
N ALA A 452 -15.91 4.83 13.08
CA ALA A 452 -15.71 5.65 11.89
C ALA A 452 -16.14 7.11 12.10
N ALA A 453 -17.21 7.37 12.85
CA ALA A 453 -17.64 8.71 13.23
C ALA A 453 -16.60 9.40 14.15
N CYS A 454 -16.01 8.67 15.11
CA CYS A 454 -14.87 9.19 15.88
C CYS A 454 -13.68 9.55 15.00
N TYR A 455 -13.41 8.76 13.96
CA TYR A 455 -12.38 9.08 12.97
C TYR A 455 -12.71 10.35 12.17
N VAL A 456 -13.99 10.61 11.85
CA VAL A 456 -14.44 11.88 11.25
C VAL A 456 -14.13 13.04 12.19
N CYS A 457 -14.55 12.94 13.46
CA CYS A 457 -14.30 13.97 14.47
C CYS A 457 -12.81 14.30 14.61
N TRP A 458 -11.95 13.27 14.68
CA TRP A 458 -10.50 13.46 14.73
C TRP A 458 -9.97 14.14 13.46
N SER A 459 -10.46 13.75 12.28
CA SER A 459 -10.06 14.33 11.00
C SER A 459 -10.46 15.80 10.91
N PHE A 460 -11.67 16.15 11.34
CA PHE A 460 -12.20 17.52 11.31
C PHE A 460 -11.47 18.41 12.32
N ALA A 461 -11.24 17.95 13.54
CA ALA A 461 -10.50 18.69 14.55
C ALA A 461 -9.07 19.08 14.07
N ARG A 462 -8.48 18.28 13.18
CA ARG A 462 -7.18 18.58 12.57
C ARG A 462 -7.28 19.47 11.35
N ALA A 463 -8.34 19.35 10.58
CA ALA A 463 -8.49 20.00 9.28
C ALA A 463 -9.07 21.42 9.39
N TYR A 464 -10.02 21.65 10.30
CA TYR A 464 -10.73 22.92 10.42
C TYR A 464 -10.20 23.76 11.58
N ASP A 465 -10.37 25.08 11.47
CA ASP A 465 -10.17 26.00 12.57
C ASP A 465 -11.27 25.86 13.62
N PRO A 466 -11.00 26.05 14.93
CA PRO A 466 -12.01 25.93 15.97
C PRO A 466 -13.18 26.90 15.86
N VAL A 467 -13.05 27.92 15.01
CA VAL A 467 -14.08 28.94 14.78
C VAL A 467 -15.10 28.50 13.75
N GLU A 468 -14.78 27.54 12.90
CA GLU A 468 -15.69 26.96 11.90
C GLU A 468 -16.63 25.93 12.56
#